data_874b30f5f4ee80e892d3ad3010a08acd
#
_entry.id   874b30f5f4ee80e892d3ad3010a08acd
#
_cell.length_a   1.000
_cell.length_b   1.000
_cell.length_c   1.000
_cell.angle_alpha   90.00
_cell.angle_beta   90.00
_cell.angle_gamma   90.00
#
_symmetry.space_group_name_H-M   'P 1'
#
loop_
_entity.id
_entity.type
_entity.pdbx_description
1 polymer ?
#
loop_
_entity_poly.entity_id
_entity_poly.type
_entity_poly.pdbx_seq_one_letter_code
_entity_poly.pdbx_strand_id
1 'polypeptide(L)'
;MAVWDAIVIGAGVVGTSVAWNLAALGQRRVLVLEREQIGAGTTSQSSGILRTHYSVVENITLAQRSWQVFERFAETLEDEDASAGLVKCGYLIAVPEGPKLAPLREALAAQAARGIPIDLLDAQQAAARLPICRFDDAALIGFEPEAGFADAYLVASSYARAARRLGVRFMEGVAVQGLQRTAGRVTGVATAAGVFHAPVVISTQNIWSSELHGWTGIHVPLAPERHRVIALEGPEAYSYQMPVYKDLGSPGMLYCRSYGGRQMLVSEGTAGELLDGPDNEQGDVSMDYVGELGEQVAERFPSFAEAGLASAWTGVYDVTPDWNPVLGPVPEVPGLVVGFGFSGHGFKLSPAVGRVLAQAALGLATDVSLAPYALARFSGGQLLQGAYGQGAVS
;
A
#
# COMPACT_ATOMS: atom_id res chain seq x y z
N MET A 1 -25.23 -14.59 23.30
CA MET A 1 -23.95 -14.41 22.58
C MET A 1 -23.54 -12.95 22.70
N ALA A 2 -22.26 -12.65 22.89
CA ALA A 2 -21.80 -11.26 22.92
C ALA A 2 -21.97 -10.63 21.53
N VAL A 3 -22.57 -9.44 21.47
CA VAL A 3 -22.71 -8.66 20.24
C VAL A 3 -21.56 -7.65 20.20
N TRP A 4 -20.79 -7.66 19.13
CA TRP A 4 -19.71 -6.69 18.88
C TRP A 4 -20.30 -5.40 18.31
N ASP A 5 -19.61 -4.29 18.53
CA ASP A 5 -20.00 -3.01 17.92
C ASP A 5 -19.61 -2.99 16.42
N ALA A 6 -18.43 -3.57 16.11
CA ALA A 6 -17.95 -3.77 14.75
C ALA A 6 -17.06 -5.02 14.66
N ILE A 7 -17.03 -5.64 13.47
CA ILE A 7 -16.08 -6.71 13.13
C ILE A 7 -15.24 -6.24 11.94
N VAL A 8 -13.91 -6.40 12.05
CA VAL A 8 -12.96 -6.18 10.97
C VAL A 8 -12.48 -7.53 10.46
N ILE A 9 -12.53 -7.75 9.15
CA ILE A 9 -12.02 -8.96 8.49
C ILE A 9 -10.67 -8.62 7.88
N GLY A 10 -9.61 -9.34 8.33
CA GLY A 10 -8.22 -9.13 7.95
C GLY A 10 -7.47 -8.25 8.93
N ALA A 11 -6.28 -8.71 9.36
CA ALA A 11 -5.37 -7.99 10.24
C ALA A 11 -4.06 -7.59 9.52
N GLY A 12 -4.14 -7.30 8.24
CA GLY A 12 -3.08 -6.58 7.52
C GLY A 12 -2.98 -5.13 8.01
N VAL A 13 -2.07 -4.35 7.44
CA VAL A 13 -1.81 -2.97 7.85
C VAL A 13 -3.05 -2.07 7.78
N VAL A 14 -3.93 -2.27 6.80
CA VAL A 14 -5.20 -1.52 6.70
C VAL A 14 -6.17 -1.93 7.79
N GLY A 15 -6.36 -3.24 8.00
CA GLY A 15 -7.31 -3.75 9.01
C GLY A 15 -6.91 -3.40 10.44
N THR A 16 -5.62 -3.46 10.77
CA THR A 16 -5.11 -3.04 12.09
C THR A 16 -5.27 -1.54 12.31
N SER A 17 -5.04 -0.72 11.27
CA SER A 17 -5.31 0.71 11.31
C SER A 17 -6.80 1.02 11.50
N VAL A 18 -7.71 0.32 10.77
CA VAL A 18 -9.17 0.43 10.98
C VAL A 18 -9.55 0.10 12.41
N ALA A 19 -9.05 -1.01 12.94
CA ALA A 19 -9.39 -1.50 14.28
C ALA A 19 -8.96 -0.51 15.37
N TRP A 20 -7.74 0.05 15.26
CA TRP A 20 -7.26 1.08 16.16
C TRP A 20 -8.13 2.34 16.08
N ASN A 21 -8.42 2.83 14.86
CA ASN A 21 -9.25 4.01 14.66
C ASN A 21 -10.68 3.84 15.19
N LEU A 22 -11.31 2.67 15.02
CA LEU A 22 -12.62 2.38 15.61
C LEU A 22 -12.58 2.53 17.13
N ALA A 23 -11.56 1.96 17.78
CA ALA A 23 -11.43 2.05 19.24
C ALA A 23 -11.12 3.49 19.70
N ALA A 24 -10.23 4.21 18.99
CA ALA A 24 -9.92 5.61 19.28
C ALA A 24 -11.14 6.54 19.08
N LEU A 25 -12.07 6.18 18.17
CA LEU A 25 -13.35 6.85 18.00
C LEU A 25 -14.44 6.40 18.99
N GLY A 26 -14.08 5.60 20.00
CA GLY A 26 -14.93 5.26 21.14
C GLY A 26 -15.67 3.93 21.07
N GLN A 27 -15.40 3.08 20.06
CA GLN A 27 -15.99 1.75 20.02
C GLN A 27 -15.35 0.83 21.06
N ARG A 28 -16.17 0.20 21.91
CA ARG A 28 -15.70 -0.58 23.05
C ARG A 28 -15.55 -2.06 22.74
N ARG A 29 -16.29 -2.59 21.77
CA ARG A 29 -16.33 -4.02 21.44
C ARG A 29 -16.03 -4.18 19.97
N VAL A 30 -14.76 -4.07 19.60
CA VAL A 30 -14.26 -4.32 18.24
C VAL A 30 -13.59 -5.69 18.20
N LEU A 31 -13.97 -6.52 17.22
CA LEU A 31 -13.37 -7.82 16.95
C LEU A 31 -12.65 -7.76 15.60
N VAL A 32 -11.41 -8.21 15.56
CA VAL A 32 -10.66 -8.45 14.34
C VAL A 32 -10.50 -9.94 14.13
N LEU A 33 -10.86 -10.45 12.96
CA LEU A 33 -10.71 -11.84 12.56
C LEU A 33 -9.65 -11.93 11.46
N GLU A 34 -8.62 -12.71 11.74
CA GLU A 34 -7.49 -12.91 10.83
C GLU A 34 -7.32 -14.40 10.55
N ARG A 35 -7.19 -14.77 9.27
CA ARG A 35 -7.07 -16.18 8.85
C ARG A 35 -5.74 -16.81 9.26
N GLU A 36 -4.67 -16.02 9.35
CA GLU A 36 -3.33 -16.44 9.74
C GLU A 36 -2.85 -15.66 10.96
N GLN A 37 -1.86 -14.81 10.79
CA GLN A 37 -1.28 -13.94 11.82
C GLN A 37 -1.35 -12.48 11.37
N ILE A 38 -1.25 -11.55 12.32
CA ILE A 38 -1.21 -10.12 12.05
C ILE A 38 -0.07 -9.82 11.06
N GLY A 39 -0.42 -9.18 9.96
CA GLY A 39 0.54 -8.77 8.92
C GLY A 39 1.05 -9.88 8.00
N ALA A 40 0.60 -11.13 8.15
CA ALA A 40 1.12 -12.28 7.39
C ALA A 40 0.85 -12.24 5.88
N GLY A 41 -0.26 -11.61 5.44
CA GLY A 41 -0.62 -11.52 4.03
C GLY A 41 0.26 -10.53 3.25
N THR A 42 -0.31 -9.85 2.26
CA THR A 42 0.43 -8.91 1.38
C THR A 42 1.15 -7.77 2.11
N THR A 43 0.83 -7.53 3.38
CA THR A 43 1.55 -6.56 4.23
C THR A 43 3.02 -6.93 4.39
N SER A 44 3.35 -8.20 4.67
CA SER A 44 4.74 -8.68 4.81
C SER A 44 5.54 -8.66 3.51
N GLN A 45 4.86 -8.61 2.37
CA GLN A 45 5.45 -8.61 1.03
C GLN A 45 5.78 -7.19 0.53
N SER A 46 5.37 -6.15 1.28
CA SER A 46 5.48 -4.75 0.86
C SER A 46 6.92 -4.27 0.79
N SER A 47 7.26 -3.52 -0.25
CA SER A 47 8.53 -2.78 -0.33
C SER A 47 8.62 -1.63 0.69
N GLY A 48 7.52 -1.26 1.33
CA GLY A 48 7.48 -0.26 2.40
C GLY A 48 7.71 1.19 1.96
N ILE A 49 7.71 1.50 0.68
CA ILE A 49 7.98 2.84 0.15
C ILE A 49 6.84 3.81 0.50
N LEU A 50 7.22 4.98 1.01
CA LEU A 50 6.35 6.08 1.37
C LEU A 50 6.65 7.30 0.51
N ARG A 51 5.60 7.92 -0.03
CA ARG A 51 5.66 9.15 -0.81
C ARG A 51 4.29 9.85 -0.78
N THR A 52 4.26 11.16 -1.00
CA THR A 52 3.01 11.93 -1.04
C THR A 52 2.61 12.36 -2.44
N HIS A 53 3.53 12.32 -3.39
CA HIS A 53 3.22 12.59 -4.79
C HIS A 53 2.39 11.46 -5.42
N TYR A 54 1.32 11.84 -6.13
CA TYR A 54 0.44 10.95 -6.90
C TYR A 54 -0.02 11.63 -8.17
N SER A 55 -0.22 10.87 -9.24
CA SER A 55 -0.83 11.38 -10.47
C SER A 55 -2.35 11.50 -10.34
N VAL A 56 -2.97 10.70 -9.45
CA VAL A 56 -4.40 10.79 -9.10
C VAL A 56 -4.55 11.73 -7.90
N VAL A 57 -5.25 12.84 -8.11
CA VAL A 57 -5.36 13.93 -7.12
C VAL A 57 -5.99 13.49 -5.81
N GLU A 58 -6.97 12.61 -5.90
CA GLU A 58 -7.67 12.06 -4.74
C GLU A 58 -6.72 11.36 -3.78
N ASN A 59 -5.73 10.63 -4.33
CA ASN A 59 -4.75 9.90 -3.53
C ASN A 59 -3.75 10.82 -2.80
N ILE A 60 -3.51 12.04 -3.31
CA ILE A 60 -2.60 13.00 -2.68
C ILE A 60 -3.02 13.30 -1.24
N THR A 61 -4.32 13.59 -1.03
CA THR A 61 -4.82 13.91 0.31
C THR A 61 -4.68 12.74 1.28
N LEU A 62 -4.98 11.52 0.83
CA LEU A 62 -4.78 10.32 1.65
C LEU A 62 -3.30 10.11 1.97
N ALA A 63 -2.40 10.32 0.99
CA ALA A 63 -0.97 10.15 1.17
C ALA A 63 -0.38 11.19 2.14
N GLN A 64 -0.75 12.47 2.00
CA GLN A 64 -0.30 13.54 2.90
C GLN A 64 -0.76 13.30 4.35
N ARG A 65 -2.03 12.91 4.55
CA ARG A 65 -2.54 12.57 5.89
C ARG A 65 -1.85 11.34 6.47
N SER A 66 -1.56 10.35 5.64
CA SER A 66 -0.83 9.15 6.06
C SER A 66 0.61 9.49 6.44
N TRP A 67 1.28 10.34 5.65
CA TRP A 67 2.65 10.81 5.94
C TRP A 67 2.74 11.48 7.31
N GLN A 68 1.81 12.37 7.64
CA GLN A 68 1.74 13.02 8.96
C GLN A 68 1.64 12.00 10.10
N VAL A 69 0.91 10.91 9.90
CA VAL A 69 0.82 9.83 10.89
C VAL A 69 2.14 9.07 10.98
N PHE A 70 2.79 8.74 9.85
CA PHE A 70 4.08 8.05 9.86
C PHE A 70 5.16 8.86 10.56
N GLU A 71 5.21 10.18 10.37
CA GLU A 71 6.18 11.08 11.03
C GLU A 71 5.98 11.15 12.55
N ARG A 72 4.75 11.02 13.04
CA ARG A 72 4.37 11.15 14.44
C ARG A 72 3.72 9.86 14.94
N PHE A 73 4.25 8.71 14.53
CA PHE A 73 3.56 7.43 14.67
C PHE A 73 3.32 7.05 16.13
N ALA A 74 4.34 7.12 16.98
CA ALA A 74 4.25 6.82 18.42
C ALA A 74 3.29 7.80 19.13
N GLU A 75 3.38 9.08 18.83
CA GLU A 75 2.48 10.11 19.36
C GLU A 75 1.03 9.86 18.93
N THR A 76 0.81 9.57 17.64
CA THR A 76 -0.53 9.30 17.10
C THR A 76 -1.20 8.10 17.77
N LEU A 77 -0.43 7.04 18.06
CA LEU A 77 -0.93 5.83 18.71
C LEU A 77 -0.96 5.94 20.23
N GLU A 78 -0.50 7.05 20.81
CA GLU A 78 -0.32 7.22 22.26
C GLU A 78 0.46 6.04 22.87
N ASP A 79 1.53 5.60 22.17
CA ASP A 79 2.31 4.41 22.49
C ASP A 79 3.79 4.66 22.21
N GLU A 80 4.58 4.90 23.27
CA GLU A 80 6.02 5.21 23.17
C GLU A 80 6.83 4.09 22.50
N ASP A 81 6.34 2.84 22.60
CA ASP A 81 6.97 1.70 21.95
C ASP A 81 6.52 1.52 20.48
N ALA A 82 5.56 2.29 20.00
CA ALA A 82 5.11 2.19 18.61
C ALA A 82 6.19 2.72 17.67
N SER A 83 6.46 1.95 16.61
CA SER A 83 7.43 2.32 15.60
C SER A 83 6.91 2.00 14.22
N ALA A 84 7.07 2.93 13.30
CA ALA A 84 6.89 2.67 11.88
C ALA A 84 8.19 2.16 11.21
N GLY A 85 9.33 2.20 11.88
CA GLY A 85 10.62 1.98 11.25
C GLY A 85 10.90 3.01 10.12
N LEU A 86 10.39 4.23 10.27
CA LEU A 86 10.46 5.26 9.22
C LEU A 86 11.89 5.73 8.98
N VAL A 87 12.32 5.66 7.71
CA VAL A 87 13.55 6.26 7.19
C VAL A 87 13.18 7.37 6.21
N LYS A 88 13.34 8.62 6.64
CA LYS A 88 13.15 9.83 5.81
C LYS A 88 14.39 10.07 4.98
N CYS A 89 14.45 9.48 3.80
CA CYS A 89 15.59 9.62 2.89
C CYS A 89 15.26 10.38 1.60
N GLY A 90 13.99 10.73 1.39
CA GLY A 90 13.49 11.33 0.17
C GLY A 90 13.26 10.31 -0.95
N TYR A 91 12.71 10.82 -2.06
CA TYR A 91 12.38 10.04 -3.26
C TYR A 91 12.85 10.78 -4.51
N LEU A 92 13.71 10.15 -5.29
CA LEU A 92 14.15 10.61 -6.60
C LEU A 92 13.37 9.90 -7.70
N ILE A 93 12.87 10.66 -8.67
CA ILE A 93 12.28 10.13 -9.89
C ILE A 93 13.00 10.73 -11.09
N ALA A 94 13.50 9.90 -12.00
CA ALA A 94 14.21 10.34 -13.18
C ALA A 94 13.56 9.82 -14.46
N VAL A 95 13.61 10.64 -15.53
CA VAL A 95 13.13 10.29 -16.85
C VAL A 95 14.09 10.83 -17.91
N PRO A 96 14.47 10.02 -18.94
CA PRO A 96 15.21 10.50 -20.08
C PRO A 96 14.32 11.27 -21.06
N GLU A 97 14.89 11.80 -22.15
CA GLU A 97 14.11 12.31 -23.27
C GLU A 97 13.16 11.23 -23.80
N GLY A 98 11.91 11.61 -24.07
CA GLY A 98 10.91 10.66 -24.57
C GLY A 98 9.47 10.96 -24.14
N PRO A 99 8.55 10.02 -24.41
CA PRO A 99 7.11 10.25 -24.24
C PRO A 99 6.65 10.47 -22.79
N LYS A 100 7.43 10.03 -21.79
CA LYS A 100 7.11 10.21 -20.38
C LYS A 100 7.58 11.55 -19.81
N LEU A 101 8.41 12.33 -20.53
CA LEU A 101 9.00 13.57 -20.03
C LEU A 101 7.95 14.65 -19.76
N ALA A 102 7.11 14.96 -20.75
CA ALA A 102 6.07 15.98 -20.61
C ALA A 102 5.03 15.60 -19.53
N PRO A 103 4.47 14.38 -19.53
CA PRO A 103 3.57 13.93 -18.46
C PRO A 103 4.18 14.03 -17.04
N LEU A 104 5.45 13.64 -16.86
CA LEU A 104 6.11 13.77 -15.57
C LEU A 104 6.24 15.23 -15.15
N ARG A 105 6.68 16.11 -16.06
CA ARG A 105 6.83 17.54 -15.79
C ARG A 105 5.52 18.18 -15.33
N GLU A 106 4.43 17.88 -16.03
CA GLU A 106 3.10 18.38 -15.70
C GLU A 106 2.62 17.84 -14.35
N ALA A 107 2.84 16.56 -14.07
CA ALA A 107 2.47 15.96 -12.80
C ALA A 107 3.25 16.56 -11.63
N LEU A 108 4.57 16.72 -11.74
CA LEU A 108 5.38 17.34 -10.68
C LEU A 108 4.95 18.80 -10.41
N ALA A 109 4.67 19.58 -11.47
CA ALA A 109 4.17 20.93 -11.34
C ALA A 109 2.79 20.98 -10.66
N ALA A 110 1.87 20.08 -11.03
CA ALA A 110 0.55 19.98 -10.43
C ALA A 110 0.59 19.55 -8.96
N GLN A 111 1.53 18.72 -8.58
CA GLN A 111 1.76 18.27 -7.21
C GLN A 111 2.38 19.39 -6.37
N ALA A 112 3.37 20.09 -6.87
CA ALA A 112 3.97 21.26 -6.22
C ALA A 112 2.92 22.36 -5.96
N ALA A 113 2.02 22.61 -6.92
CA ALA A 113 0.90 23.55 -6.75
C ALA A 113 -0.10 23.13 -5.66
N ARG A 114 -0.09 21.87 -5.23
CA ARG A 114 -0.88 21.32 -4.10
C ARG A 114 -0.11 21.25 -2.78
N GLY A 115 1.07 21.85 -2.74
CA GLY A 115 1.89 21.92 -1.52
C GLY A 115 2.72 20.67 -1.24
N ILE A 116 2.91 19.77 -2.22
CA ILE A 116 3.90 18.71 -2.10
C ILE A 116 5.27 19.34 -2.34
N PRO A 117 6.24 19.21 -1.40
CA PRO A 117 7.56 19.77 -1.59
C PRO A 117 8.31 18.94 -2.63
N ILE A 118 8.42 19.46 -3.85
CA ILE A 118 9.14 18.83 -4.96
C ILE A 118 10.19 19.79 -5.49
N ASP A 119 11.44 19.36 -5.45
CA ASP A 119 12.56 20.03 -6.07
C ASP A 119 12.83 19.45 -7.47
N LEU A 120 13.03 20.31 -8.46
CA LEU A 120 13.58 19.88 -9.75
C LEU A 120 15.09 20.01 -9.68
N LEU A 121 15.80 18.91 -9.97
CA LEU A 121 17.25 18.83 -9.85
C LEU A 121 17.90 18.71 -11.23
N ASP A 122 19.11 19.25 -11.36
CA ASP A 122 20.03 18.86 -12.41
C ASP A 122 20.78 17.56 -12.04
N ALA A 123 21.52 17.00 -12.99
CA ALA A 123 22.23 15.73 -12.80
C ALA A 123 23.30 15.82 -11.70
N GLN A 124 23.97 16.98 -11.52
CA GLN A 124 24.96 17.19 -10.49
C GLN A 124 24.32 17.23 -9.09
N GLN A 125 23.22 17.92 -8.95
CA GLN A 125 22.45 17.99 -7.71
C GLN A 125 21.87 16.62 -7.32
N ALA A 126 21.40 15.84 -8.29
CA ALA A 126 20.93 14.48 -8.08
C ALA A 126 22.07 13.54 -7.66
N ALA A 127 23.21 13.60 -8.34
CA ALA A 127 24.39 12.83 -8.00
C ALA A 127 24.95 13.19 -6.61
N ALA A 128 24.79 14.44 -6.14
CA ALA A 128 25.15 14.81 -4.77
C ALA A 128 24.27 14.12 -3.72
N ARG A 129 22.99 13.77 -4.05
CA ARG A 129 22.07 13.05 -3.16
C ARG A 129 22.21 11.53 -3.27
N LEU A 130 22.55 11.03 -4.46
CA LEU A 130 22.69 9.60 -4.76
C LEU A 130 23.95 9.35 -5.60
N PRO A 131 25.15 9.42 -4.99
CA PRO A 131 26.43 9.43 -5.73
C PRO A 131 26.73 8.15 -6.51
N ILE A 132 26.10 7.05 -6.17
CA ILE A 132 26.29 5.75 -6.83
C ILE A 132 25.43 5.57 -8.08
N CYS A 133 24.50 6.50 -8.34
CA CYS A 133 23.56 6.44 -9.46
C CYS A 133 24.02 7.32 -10.63
N ARG A 134 23.85 6.86 -11.84
CA ARG A 134 24.09 7.63 -13.07
C ARG A 134 22.84 8.44 -13.42
N PHE A 135 23.04 9.71 -13.77
CA PHE A 135 21.99 10.65 -14.19
C PHE A 135 22.32 11.36 -15.51
N ASP A 136 23.35 10.91 -16.24
CA ASP A 136 23.86 11.55 -17.44
C ASP A 136 22.85 11.52 -18.63
N ASP A 137 21.91 10.62 -18.62
CA ASP A 137 20.81 10.48 -19.59
C ASP A 137 19.48 11.10 -19.14
N ALA A 138 19.40 11.61 -17.92
CA ALA A 138 18.17 12.14 -17.37
C ALA A 138 17.84 13.53 -17.92
N ALA A 139 16.68 13.69 -18.55
CA ALA A 139 16.16 14.98 -19.03
C ALA A 139 15.34 15.73 -17.97
N LEU A 140 14.81 15.03 -16.98
CA LEU A 140 14.11 15.60 -15.84
C LEU A 140 14.33 14.72 -14.62
N ILE A 141 14.63 15.35 -13.48
CA ILE A 141 14.78 14.71 -12.18
C ILE A 141 13.95 15.48 -11.17
N GLY A 142 12.99 14.78 -10.54
CA GLY A 142 12.22 15.30 -9.40
C GLY A 142 12.72 14.69 -8.10
N PHE A 143 12.72 15.48 -7.03
CA PHE A 143 13.04 15.03 -5.68
C PHE A 143 11.98 15.48 -4.70
N GLU A 144 11.39 14.53 -3.99
CA GLU A 144 10.46 14.75 -2.88
C GLU A 144 11.21 14.49 -1.57
N PRO A 145 11.49 15.51 -0.74
CA PRO A 145 12.19 15.33 0.53
C PRO A 145 11.32 14.66 1.61
N GLU A 146 10.00 14.84 1.56
CA GLU A 146 9.03 14.24 2.48
C GLU A 146 8.59 12.86 2.00
N ALA A 147 9.57 12.00 1.76
CA ALA A 147 9.39 10.63 1.31
C ALA A 147 10.46 9.72 1.93
N GLY A 148 10.33 8.42 1.70
CA GLY A 148 11.26 7.43 2.20
C GLY A 148 10.65 6.04 2.22
N PHE A 149 10.89 5.31 3.30
CA PHE A 149 10.29 3.99 3.49
C PHE A 149 10.07 3.68 4.98
N ALA A 150 9.24 2.68 5.25
CA ALA A 150 8.95 2.21 6.60
C ALA A 150 8.81 0.69 6.60
N ASP A 151 8.71 0.09 7.78
CA ASP A 151 8.51 -1.34 7.97
C ASP A 151 7.02 -1.66 8.11
N ALA A 152 6.47 -2.36 7.13
CA ALA A 152 5.05 -2.66 7.08
C ALA A 152 4.57 -3.58 8.21
N TYR A 153 5.44 -4.51 8.66
CA TYR A 153 5.14 -5.38 9.79
C TYR A 153 5.16 -4.61 11.12
N LEU A 154 6.16 -3.76 11.34
CA LEU A 154 6.21 -2.91 12.54
C LEU A 154 4.98 -1.99 12.62
N VAL A 155 4.54 -1.43 11.49
CA VAL A 155 3.34 -0.59 11.44
C VAL A 155 2.10 -1.39 11.81
N ALA A 156 1.87 -2.54 11.17
CA ALA A 156 0.71 -3.39 11.46
C ALA A 156 0.70 -3.89 12.92
N SER A 157 1.85 -4.37 13.42
CA SER A 157 1.99 -4.87 14.80
C SER A 157 1.83 -3.76 15.84
N SER A 158 2.32 -2.55 15.59
CA SER A 158 2.14 -1.39 16.45
C SER A 158 0.68 -0.95 16.53
N TYR A 159 -0.01 -0.86 15.37
CA TYR A 159 -1.46 -0.62 15.37
C TYR A 159 -2.23 -1.68 16.15
N ALA A 160 -1.92 -2.97 15.93
CA ALA A 160 -2.60 -4.05 16.62
C ALA A 160 -2.36 -3.99 18.15
N ARG A 161 -1.12 -3.68 18.60
CA ARG A 161 -0.80 -3.51 20.00
C ARG A 161 -1.56 -2.34 20.62
N ALA A 162 -1.54 -1.17 19.96
CA ALA A 162 -2.27 0.01 20.41
C ALA A 162 -3.79 -0.23 20.44
N ALA A 163 -4.34 -0.92 19.45
CA ALA A 163 -5.75 -1.31 19.43
C ALA A 163 -6.11 -2.26 20.58
N ARG A 164 -5.26 -3.24 20.91
CA ARG A 164 -5.45 -4.15 22.06
C ARG A 164 -5.48 -3.38 23.39
N ARG A 165 -4.64 -2.36 23.55
CA ARG A 165 -4.68 -1.49 24.75
C ARG A 165 -6.00 -0.75 24.90
N LEU A 166 -6.66 -0.42 23.78
CA LEU A 166 -7.99 0.20 23.75
C LEU A 166 -9.14 -0.84 23.87
N GLY A 167 -8.82 -2.14 24.05
CA GLY A 167 -9.80 -3.20 24.25
C GLY A 167 -10.23 -3.95 22.99
N VAL A 168 -9.61 -3.71 21.82
CA VAL A 168 -9.88 -4.48 20.61
C VAL A 168 -9.43 -5.93 20.79
N ARG A 169 -10.28 -6.87 20.42
CA ARG A 169 -9.95 -8.29 20.42
C ARG A 169 -9.51 -8.74 19.03
N PHE A 170 -8.35 -9.37 18.96
CA PHE A 170 -7.85 -10.06 17.75
C PHE A 170 -7.98 -11.56 17.93
N MET A 171 -8.53 -12.23 16.92
CA MET A 171 -8.55 -13.69 16.81
C MET A 171 -7.80 -14.08 15.54
N GLU A 172 -6.60 -14.59 15.73
CA GLU A 172 -5.71 -15.09 14.69
C GLU A 172 -6.00 -16.58 14.44
N GLY A 173 -5.75 -17.09 13.24
CA GLY A 173 -6.10 -18.45 12.82
C GLY A 173 -7.62 -18.64 12.60
N VAL A 174 -8.39 -17.57 12.42
CA VAL A 174 -9.85 -17.62 12.25
C VAL A 174 -10.26 -17.00 10.93
N ALA A 175 -10.43 -17.84 9.90
CA ALA A 175 -10.92 -17.42 8.61
C ALA A 175 -12.43 -17.13 8.65
N VAL A 176 -12.84 -15.99 8.10
CA VAL A 176 -14.27 -15.72 7.84
C VAL A 176 -14.70 -16.48 6.59
N GLN A 177 -15.82 -17.17 6.65
CA GLN A 177 -16.36 -18.01 5.58
C GLN A 177 -17.60 -17.42 4.92
N GLY A 178 -18.15 -16.33 5.48
CA GLY A 178 -19.32 -15.68 4.92
C GLY A 178 -19.90 -14.59 5.83
N LEU A 179 -20.78 -13.79 5.25
CA LEU A 179 -21.55 -12.79 5.99
C LEU A 179 -22.87 -13.34 6.49
N GLN A 180 -23.23 -13.03 7.74
CA GLN A 180 -24.58 -13.23 8.25
C GLN A 180 -25.44 -12.02 7.89
N ARG A 181 -26.64 -12.27 7.32
CA ARG A 181 -27.55 -11.21 6.88
C ARG A 181 -28.98 -11.48 7.34
N THR A 182 -29.68 -10.44 7.73
CA THR A 182 -31.11 -10.50 8.04
C THR A 182 -31.81 -9.35 7.30
N ALA A 183 -32.85 -9.66 6.53
CA ALA A 183 -33.55 -8.70 5.67
C ALA A 183 -32.60 -7.86 4.79
N GLY A 184 -31.58 -8.52 4.22
CA GLY A 184 -30.57 -7.88 3.36
C GLY A 184 -29.42 -7.17 4.10
N ARG A 185 -29.58 -6.85 5.36
CA ARG A 185 -28.58 -6.14 6.17
C ARG A 185 -27.60 -7.11 6.84
N VAL A 186 -26.33 -6.73 6.93
CA VAL A 186 -25.31 -7.48 7.68
C VAL A 186 -25.65 -7.50 9.17
N THR A 187 -25.51 -8.68 9.79
CA THR A 187 -25.71 -8.92 11.23
C THR A 187 -24.53 -9.64 11.88
N GLY A 188 -23.48 -9.93 11.12
CA GLY A 188 -22.30 -10.60 11.61
C GLY A 188 -21.57 -11.38 10.53
N VAL A 189 -20.73 -12.30 10.96
CA VAL A 189 -19.91 -13.17 10.12
C VAL A 189 -19.96 -14.62 10.61
N ALA A 190 -19.80 -15.57 9.68
CA ALA A 190 -19.65 -17.00 9.94
C ALA A 190 -18.20 -17.41 9.82
N THR A 191 -17.74 -18.26 10.74
CA THR A 191 -16.39 -18.87 10.77
C THR A 191 -16.50 -20.33 11.20
N ALA A 192 -15.44 -21.11 11.07
CA ALA A 192 -15.40 -22.47 11.63
C ALA A 192 -15.51 -22.48 13.17
N ALA A 193 -15.14 -21.39 13.85
CA ALA A 193 -15.25 -21.22 15.30
C ALA A 193 -16.66 -20.80 15.76
N GLY A 194 -17.59 -20.62 14.82
CA GLY A 194 -18.97 -20.18 15.08
C GLY A 194 -19.33 -18.85 14.45
N VAL A 195 -20.47 -18.31 14.86
CA VAL A 195 -21.00 -17.03 14.34
C VAL A 195 -20.69 -15.90 15.32
N PHE A 196 -20.16 -14.79 14.78
CA PHE A 196 -19.94 -13.55 15.52
C PHE A 196 -20.90 -12.48 15.01
N HIS A 197 -21.61 -11.81 15.93
CA HIS A 197 -22.63 -10.83 15.60
C HIS A 197 -22.13 -9.39 15.76
N ALA A 198 -22.37 -8.57 14.75
CA ALA A 198 -22.16 -7.12 14.75
C ALA A 198 -23.06 -6.44 13.72
N PRO A 199 -23.52 -5.19 13.96
CA PRO A 199 -24.34 -4.45 13.00
C PRO A 199 -23.50 -3.92 11.83
N VAL A 200 -22.16 -3.88 11.96
CA VAL A 200 -21.22 -3.38 10.96
C VAL A 200 -20.06 -4.36 10.82
N VAL A 201 -19.72 -4.67 9.57
CA VAL A 201 -18.55 -5.47 9.19
C VAL A 201 -17.72 -4.65 8.22
N ILE A 202 -16.42 -4.54 8.51
CA ILE A 202 -15.44 -3.88 7.66
C ILE A 202 -14.53 -4.94 7.05
N SER A 203 -14.57 -5.10 5.72
CA SER A 203 -13.71 -6.03 5.00
C SER A 203 -12.46 -5.33 4.50
N THR A 204 -11.29 -5.84 4.93
CA THR A 204 -9.96 -5.39 4.50
C THR A 204 -9.11 -6.58 4.04
N GLN A 205 -9.73 -7.47 3.27
CA GLN A 205 -9.19 -8.76 2.86
C GLN A 205 -8.23 -8.69 1.67
N ASN A 206 -7.95 -7.50 1.14
CA ASN A 206 -7.03 -7.29 0.02
C ASN A 206 -7.38 -8.21 -1.17
N ILE A 207 -6.45 -9.05 -1.67
CA ILE A 207 -6.67 -9.97 -2.80
C ILE A 207 -7.83 -10.97 -2.58
N TRP A 208 -8.12 -11.36 -1.33
CA TRP A 208 -9.24 -12.25 -0.99
C TRP A 208 -10.60 -11.54 -0.96
N SER A 209 -10.66 -10.23 -1.24
CA SER A 209 -11.95 -9.51 -1.33
C SER A 209 -12.85 -10.00 -2.47
N SER A 210 -12.33 -10.76 -3.43
CA SER A 210 -13.11 -11.48 -4.43
C SER A 210 -14.15 -12.44 -3.81
N GLU A 211 -13.89 -12.98 -2.63
CA GLU A 211 -14.83 -13.84 -1.87
C GLU A 211 -16.13 -13.10 -1.52
N LEU A 212 -16.11 -11.77 -1.41
CA LEU A 212 -17.29 -10.96 -1.17
C LEU A 212 -18.37 -11.18 -2.23
N HIS A 213 -17.99 -11.53 -3.47
CA HIS A 213 -18.95 -11.86 -4.52
C HIS A 213 -19.81 -13.06 -4.12
N GLY A 214 -19.20 -14.14 -3.66
CA GLY A 214 -19.92 -15.34 -3.20
C GLY A 214 -20.80 -15.09 -1.97
N TRP A 215 -20.40 -14.15 -1.11
CA TRP A 215 -21.14 -13.86 0.12
C TRP A 215 -22.31 -12.89 -0.07
N THR A 216 -22.24 -12.04 -1.08
CA THR A 216 -23.15 -10.90 -1.23
C THR A 216 -23.84 -10.79 -2.60
N GLY A 217 -23.23 -11.35 -3.63
CA GLY A 217 -23.63 -11.17 -5.03
C GLY A 217 -23.13 -9.88 -5.68
N ILE A 218 -22.38 -9.01 -4.94
CA ILE A 218 -21.80 -7.81 -5.55
C ILE A 218 -20.66 -8.19 -6.50
N HIS A 219 -20.48 -7.42 -7.57
CA HIS A 219 -19.32 -7.57 -8.44
C HIS A 219 -18.08 -6.91 -7.77
N VAL A 220 -17.01 -7.70 -7.62
CA VAL A 220 -15.72 -7.23 -7.07
C VAL A 220 -14.69 -7.26 -8.20
N PRO A 221 -14.33 -6.11 -8.80
CA PRO A 221 -13.46 -6.05 -9.96
C PRO A 221 -12.00 -6.08 -9.53
N LEU A 222 -11.50 -7.24 -9.13
CA LEU A 222 -10.11 -7.47 -8.74
C LEU A 222 -9.42 -8.44 -9.70
N ALA A 223 -8.20 -8.09 -10.05
CA ALA A 223 -7.24 -8.94 -10.74
C ALA A 223 -5.97 -9.06 -9.87
N PRO A 224 -5.73 -10.19 -9.21
CA PRO A 224 -4.48 -10.37 -8.47
C PRO A 224 -3.29 -10.42 -9.43
N GLU A 225 -2.26 -9.58 -9.18
CA GLU A 225 -1.04 -9.54 -9.97
C GLU A 225 0.18 -9.82 -9.10
N ARG A 226 1.02 -10.77 -9.52
CA ARG A 226 2.29 -11.11 -8.86
C ARG A 226 3.39 -10.17 -9.32
N HIS A 227 4.06 -9.54 -8.37
CA HIS A 227 5.27 -8.75 -8.57
C HIS A 227 6.46 -9.43 -7.91
N ARG A 228 7.64 -9.24 -8.48
CA ARG A 228 8.89 -9.83 -8.01
C ARG A 228 9.77 -8.77 -7.40
N VAL A 229 10.41 -9.11 -6.30
CA VAL A 229 11.33 -8.23 -5.57
C VAL A 229 12.62 -8.99 -5.34
N ILE A 230 13.75 -8.34 -5.56
CA ILE A 230 15.06 -8.87 -5.23
C ILE A 230 15.79 -7.94 -4.25
N ALA A 231 16.67 -8.48 -3.45
CA ALA A 231 17.62 -7.71 -2.65
C ALA A 231 19.05 -8.09 -3.09
N LEU A 232 19.83 -7.09 -3.48
CA LEU A 232 21.22 -7.24 -3.90
C LEU A 232 22.15 -6.75 -2.81
N GLU A 233 23.27 -7.48 -2.58
CA GLU A 233 24.35 -7.01 -1.69
C GLU A 233 25.09 -5.85 -2.32
N GLY A 234 25.07 -4.70 -1.64
CA GLY A 234 25.79 -3.51 -2.09
C GLY A 234 27.27 -3.54 -1.79
N PRO A 235 28.06 -2.70 -2.48
CA PRO A 235 29.48 -2.53 -2.20
C PRO A 235 29.70 -1.97 -0.78
N GLU A 236 30.95 -2.06 -0.27
CA GLU A 236 31.27 -1.63 1.08
C GLU A 236 30.95 -0.15 1.35
N ALA A 237 31.05 0.70 0.32
CA ALA A 237 30.73 2.12 0.40
C ALA A 237 29.22 2.44 0.32
N TYR A 238 28.36 1.44 0.17
CA TYR A 238 26.91 1.63 0.07
C TYR A 238 26.30 2.10 1.40
N SER A 239 25.48 3.16 1.35
CA SER A 239 24.85 3.76 2.51
C SER A 239 23.37 3.34 2.62
N TYR A 240 22.95 2.98 3.83
CA TYR A 240 21.56 2.66 4.15
C TYR A 240 20.56 3.83 3.95
N GLN A 241 21.04 5.07 3.94
CA GLN A 241 20.18 6.26 3.88
C GLN A 241 20.07 6.90 2.49
N MET A 242 20.34 6.14 1.43
CA MET A 242 20.10 6.68 0.10
C MET A 242 18.62 6.94 -0.17
N PRO A 243 18.28 7.96 -0.97
CA PRO A 243 16.90 8.18 -1.41
C PRO A 243 16.31 6.95 -2.09
N VAL A 244 14.99 6.76 -1.95
CA VAL A 244 14.26 5.88 -2.86
C VAL A 244 14.45 6.40 -4.29
N TYR A 245 14.71 5.52 -5.23
CA TYR A 245 14.93 5.90 -6.62
C TYR A 245 13.94 5.19 -7.55
N LYS A 246 13.36 5.93 -8.48
CA LYS A 246 12.48 5.45 -9.56
C LYS A 246 13.03 5.88 -10.89
N ASP A 247 13.27 4.91 -11.77
CA ASP A 247 13.72 5.12 -13.14
C ASP A 247 12.58 4.91 -14.14
N LEU A 248 12.04 5.97 -14.69
CA LEU A 248 11.01 5.87 -15.72
C LEU A 248 11.59 5.54 -17.11
N GLY A 249 12.91 5.60 -17.28
CA GLY A 249 13.62 5.27 -18.50
C GLY A 249 13.93 3.79 -18.67
N SER A 250 14.10 3.05 -17.58
CA SER A 250 14.37 1.63 -17.65
C SER A 250 13.16 0.84 -18.19
N PRO A 251 13.38 -0.32 -18.84
CA PRO A 251 12.30 -1.13 -19.43
C PRO A 251 11.19 -1.48 -18.43
N GLY A 252 11.57 -1.89 -17.21
CA GLY A 252 10.66 -2.25 -16.13
C GLY A 252 10.21 -1.07 -15.26
N MET A 253 10.60 0.17 -15.57
CA MET A 253 10.43 1.30 -14.65
C MET A 253 10.97 0.95 -13.26
N LEU A 254 12.23 0.55 -13.22
CA LEU A 254 12.96 0.12 -12.03
C LEU A 254 12.76 1.07 -10.84
N TYR A 255 12.50 0.51 -9.68
CA TYR A 255 12.60 1.26 -8.44
C TYR A 255 13.44 0.52 -7.41
N CYS A 256 14.12 1.28 -6.57
CA CYS A 256 14.97 0.71 -5.53
C CYS A 256 14.99 1.56 -4.26
N ARG A 257 15.36 0.93 -3.16
CA ARG A 257 15.63 1.57 -1.87
C ARG A 257 16.64 0.77 -1.06
N SER A 258 17.19 1.37 -0.04
CA SER A 258 18.00 0.64 0.94
C SER A 258 17.17 -0.43 1.67
N TYR A 259 17.80 -1.57 1.93
CA TYR A 259 17.19 -2.71 2.61
C TYR A 259 18.24 -3.41 3.48
N GLY A 260 17.98 -3.61 4.74
CA GLY A 260 18.83 -4.29 5.73
C GLY A 260 20.35 -4.19 5.50
N GLY A 261 21.06 -3.55 6.40
CA GLY A 261 22.51 -3.46 6.26
C GLY A 261 22.97 -2.72 4.99
N ARG A 262 23.66 -3.41 4.09
CA ARG A 262 24.17 -2.88 2.81
C ARG A 262 23.37 -3.35 1.59
N GLN A 263 22.18 -3.89 1.78
CA GLN A 263 21.37 -4.41 0.70
C GLN A 263 20.56 -3.30 0.03
N MET A 264 20.32 -3.48 -1.26
CA MET A 264 19.40 -2.68 -2.05
C MET A 264 18.24 -3.56 -2.50
N LEU A 265 17.03 -3.21 -2.07
CA LEU A 265 15.80 -3.77 -2.59
C LEU A 265 15.52 -3.17 -3.96
N VAL A 266 15.21 -4.02 -4.92
CA VAL A 266 14.93 -3.64 -6.30
C VAL A 266 13.68 -4.37 -6.81
N SER A 267 12.88 -3.68 -7.58
CA SER A 267 11.73 -4.25 -8.29
C SER A 267 11.34 -3.36 -9.48
N GLU A 268 10.33 -3.79 -10.20
CA GLU A 268 9.79 -3.10 -11.37
C GLU A 268 8.43 -2.44 -11.05
N GLY A 269 8.13 -1.36 -11.75
CA GLY A 269 6.87 -0.63 -11.62
C GLY A 269 5.91 -0.84 -12.80
N THR A 270 6.14 -1.87 -13.61
CA THR A 270 5.24 -2.33 -14.68
C THR A 270 4.19 -3.29 -14.13
N ALA A 271 3.17 -3.60 -14.94
CA ALA A 271 2.18 -4.63 -14.61
C ALA A 271 2.86 -5.98 -14.33
N GLY A 272 2.34 -6.67 -13.31
CA GLY A 272 2.83 -7.96 -12.90
C GLY A 272 2.24 -9.13 -13.69
N GLU A 273 2.50 -10.33 -13.22
CA GLU A 273 1.90 -11.57 -13.74
C GLU A 273 0.49 -11.74 -13.18
N LEU A 274 -0.52 -11.83 -14.06
CA LEU A 274 -1.90 -12.11 -13.64
C LEU A 274 -2.00 -13.50 -13.04
N LEU A 275 -2.72 -13.61 -11.93
CA LEU A 275 -3.00 -14.86 -11.23
C LEU A 275 -4.46 -15.28 -11.40
N ASP A 276 -4.70 -16.59 -11.46
CA ASP A 276 -6.06 -17.15 -11.58
C ASP A 276 -6.90 -16.98 -10.31
N GLY A 277 -6.30 -16.58 -9.19
CA GLY A 277 -6.99 -16.35 -7.93
C GLY A 277 -6.04 -15.99 -6.78
N PRO A 278 -6.60 -15.64 -5.62
CA PRO A 278 -5.82 -15.16 -4.48
C PRO A 278 -4.96 -16.26 -3.82
N ASP A 279 -5.33 -17.53 -3.97
CA ASP A 279 -4.60 -18.63 -3.32
C ASP A 279 -3.30 -19.03 -4.04
N ASN A 280 -3.03 -18.46 -5.21
CA ASN A 280 -1.77 -18.62 -5.96
C ASN A 280 -0.76 -17.51 -5.65
N GLU A 281 -0.79 -16.94 -4.44
CA GLU A 281 0.06 -15.81 -4.06
C GLU A 281 1.56 -16.13 -4.03
N GLN A 282 1.92 -17.37 -3.72
CA GLN A 282 3.32 -17.79 -3.68
C GLN A 282 3.86 -18.08 -5.08
N GLY A 283 5.11 -17.71 -5.32
CA GLY A 283 5.80 -17.94 -6.56
C GLY A 283 7.30 -17.79 -6.40
N ASP A 284 8.04 -18.44 -7.28
CA ASP A 284 9.49 -18.34 -7.31
C ASP A 284 9.95 -17.15 -8.16
N VAL A 285 11.08 -16.58 -7.80
CA VAL A 285 11.79 -15.59 -8.61
C VAL A 285 12.87 -16.33 -9.39
N SER A 286 12.72 -16.40 -10.71
CA SER A 286 13.67 -17.12 -11.56
C SER A 286 15.02 -16.40 -11.61
N MET A 287 16.09 -17.16 -11.82
CA MET A 287 17.44 -16.60 -11.99
C MET A 287 17.57 -15.76 -13.28
N ASP A 288 16.77 -16.06 -14.30
CA ASP A 288 16.72 -15.25 -15.53
C ASP A 288 16.19 -13.84 -15.20
N TYR A 289 15.08 -13.74 -14.44
CA TYR A 289 14.56 -12.45 -13.97
C TYR A 289 15.58 -11.69 -13.10
N VAL A 290 16.29 -12.42 -12.19
CA VAL A 290 17.33 -11.80 -11.37
C VAL A 290 18.46 -11.24 -12.24
N GLY A 291 18.86 -11.98 -13.31
CA GLY A 291 19.88 -11.52 -14.26
C GLY A 291 19.44 -10.28 -15.04
N GLU A 292 18.25 -10.32 -15.63
CA GLU A 292 17.68 -9.18 -16.40
C GLU A 292 17.55 -7.91 -15.55
N LEU A 293 17.05 -8.05 -14.31
CA LEU A 293 16.93 -6.93 -13.41
C LEU A 293 18.28 -6.43 -12.89
N GLY A 294 19.22 -7.37 -12.65
CA GLY A 294 20.60 -7.09 -12.28
C GLY A 294 21.35 -6.28 -13.34
N GLU A 295 21.16 -6.57 -14.62
CA GLU A 295 21.72 -5.79 -15.74
C GLU A 295 21.19 -4.35 -15.73
N GLN A 296 19.88 -4.15 -15.55
CA GLN A 296 19.27 -2.80 -15.43
C GLN A 296 19.85 -2.05 -14.22
N VAL A 297 20.05 -2.76 -13.10
CA VAL A 297 20.67 -2.17 -11.89
C VAL A 297 22.11 -1.77 -12.18
N ALA A 298 22.92 -2.63 -12.79
CA ALA A 298 24.33 -2.36 -13.10
C ALA A 298 24.50 -1.16 -14.06
N GLU A 299 23.58 -1.01 -15.02
CA GLU A 299 23.57 0.14 -15.92
C GLU A 299 23.34 1.46 -15.15
N ARG A 300 22.38 1.48 -14.22
CA ARG A 300 22.03 2.67 -13.43
C ARG A 300 22.96 2.89 -12.24
N PHE A 301 23.41 1.81 -11.62
CA PHE A 301 24.29 1.77 -10.46
C PHE A 301 25.57 0.96 -10.74
N PRO A 302 26.57 1.52 -11.42
CA PRO A 302 27.76 0.76 -11.85
C PRO A 302 28.49 0.03 -10.72
N SER A 303 28.44 0.55 -9.50
CA SER A 303 29.03 -0.10 -8.32
C SER A 303 28.33 -1.41 -7.89
N PHE A 304 27.16 -1.71 -8.48
CA PHE A 304 26.42 -2.96 -8.25
C PHE A 304 26.63 -4.01 -9.37
N ALA A 305 27.54 -3.78 -10.34
CA ALA A 305 27.79 -4.71 -11.45
C ALA A 305 28.21 -6.13 -10.99
N GLU A 306 28.89 -6.21 -9.84
CA GLU A 306 29.34 -7.46 -9.24
C GLU A 306 28.48 -7.87 -8.02
N ALA A 307 27.28 -7.27 -7.86
CA ALA A 307 26.45 -7.48 -6.69
C ALA A 307 25.87 -8.91 -6.67
N GLY A 308 26.00 -9.59 -5.54
CA GLY A 308 25.36 -10.88 -5.30
C GLY A 308 23.88 -10.74 -4.93
N LEU A 309 23.08 -11.75 -5.26
CA LEU A 309 21.71 -11.87 -4.79
C LEU A 309 21.71 -12.25 -3.29
N ALA A 310 21.13 -11.39 -2.45
CA ALA A 310 20.95 -11.65 -1.02
C ALA A 310 19.65 -12.41 -0.74
N SER A 311 18.55 -12.00 -1.36
CA SER A 311 17.24 -12.63 -1.25
C SER A 311 16.34 -12.23 -2.41
N ALA A 312 15.27 -13.03 -2.62
CA ALA A 312 14.23 -12.73 -3.58
C ALA A 312 12.89 -13.24 -3.07
N TRP A 313 11.82 -12.52 -3.37
CA TRP A 313 10.46 -12.92 -3.01
C TRP A 313 9.43 -12.33 -3.98
N THR A 314 8.21 -12.82 -3.88
CA THR A 314 7.08 -12.27 -4.64
C THR A 314 6.12 -11.54 -3.71
N GLY A 315 5.42 -10.56 -4.26
CA GLY A 315 4.31 -9.88 -3.61
C GLY A 315 3.12 -9.81 -4.55
N VAL A 316 1.90 -9.82 -4.01
CA VAL A 316 0.69 -9.78 -4.83
C VAL A 316 -0.05 -8.49 -4.61
N TYR A 317 -0.40 -7.82 -5.71
CA TYR A 317 -1.27 -6.64 -5.72
C TYR A 317 -2.71 -7.05 -6.00
N ASP A 318 -3.64 -6.42 -5.32
CA ASP A 318 -5.08 -6.50 -5.55
C ASP A 318 -5.50 -5.42 -6.57
N VAL A 319 -5.24 -5.67 -7.86
CA VAL A 319 -5.38 -4.66 -8.90
C VAL A 319 -6.84 -4.46 -9.29
N THR A 320 -7.27 -3.19 -9.30
CA THR A 320 -8.56 -2.75 -9.84
C THR A 320 -8.41 -2.22 -11.28
N PRO A 321 -9.50 -2.12 -12.07
CA PRO A 321 -9.42 -1.64 -13.45
C PRO A 321 -8.80 -0.25 -13.63
N ASP A 322 -8.86 0.61 -12.61
CA ASP A 322 -8.28 1.95 -12.63
C ASP A 322 -7.08 2.11 -11.70
N TRP A 323 -6.56 1.01 -11.15
CA TRP A 323 -5.42 0.99 -10.24
C TRP A 323 -5.59 1.83 -8.96
N ASN A 324 -6.83 2.06 -8.55
CA ASN A 324 -7.14 2.84 -7.35
C ASN A 324 -8.05 2.08 -6.40
N PRO A 325 -7.97 2.32 -5.09
CA PRO A 325 -8.69 1.54 -4.11
C PRO A 325 -10.21 1.74 -4.19
N VAL A 326 -10.93 0.73 -3.73
CA VAL A 326 -12.35 0.79 -3.40
C VAL A 326 -12.47 1.00 -1.91
N LEU A 327 -13.08 2.11 -1.49
CA LEU A 327 -13.21 2.48 -0.08
C LEU A 327 -14.65 2.91 0.23
N GLY A 328 -15.18 2.41 1.33
CA GLY A 328 -16.42 2.93 1.90
C GLY A 328 -17.56 1.91 1.99
N PRO A 329 -18.78 2.39 2.32
CA PRO A 329 -19.94 1.53 2.46
C PRO A 329 -20.40 0.98 1.11
N VAL A 330 -20.97 -0.22 1.14
CA VAL A 330 -21.59 -0.89 0.00
C VAL A 330 -23.11 -0.72 0.12
N PRO A 331 -23.74 0.18 -0.65
CA PRO A 331 -25.16 0.49 -0.50
C PRO A 331 -26.09 -0.74 -0.67
N GLU A 332 -25.71 -1.66 -1.55
CA GLU A 332 -26.42 -2.90 -1.84
C GLU A 332 -26.40 -3.91 -0.67
N VAL A 333 -25.47 -3.70 0.27
CA VAL A 333 -25.26 -4.57 1.45
C VAL A 333 -25.15 -3.72 2.72
N PRO A 334 -26.25 -3.14 3.21
CA PRO A 334 -26.23 -2.28 4.39
C PRO A 334 -25.53 -2.93 5.58
N GLY A 335 -24.60 -2.22 6.19
CA GLY A 335 -23.75 -2.71 7.28
C GLY A 335 -22.40 -3.29 6.81
N LEU A 336 -22.14 -3.36 5.50
CA LEU A 336 -20.83 -3.70 4.95
C LEU A 336 -20.09 -2.42 4.55
N VAL A 337 -18.83 -2.32 5.00
CA VAL A 337 -17.84 -1.32 4.57
C VAL A 337 -16.63 -2.07 4.00
N VAL A 338 -16.04 -1.59 2.94
CA VAL A 338 -14.93 -2.27 2.26
C VAL A 338 -13.72 -1.37 2.09
N GLY A 339 -12.53 -1.99 2.11
CA GLY A 339 -11.26 -1.39 1.73
C GLY A 339 -10.41 -2.43 1.01
N PHE A 340 -10.35 -2.36 -0.33
CA PHE A 340 -9.60 -3.29 -1.17
C PHE A 340 -9.18 -2.62 -2.50
N GLY A 341 -8.42 -3.35 -3.32
CA GLY A 341 -8.03 -2.88 -4.65
C GLY A 341 -6.97 -1.80 -4.60
N PHE A 342 -6.05 -1.91 -3.66
CA PHE A 342 -5.02 -0.89 -3.45
C PHE A 342 -3.96 -0.84 -4.53
N SER A 343 -3.86 -1.85 -5.38
CA SER A 343 -2.98 -1.90 -6.56
C SER A 343 -1.53 -1.48 -6.23
N GLY A 344 -0.98 -1.98 -5.11
CA GLY A 344 0.36 -1.66 -4.62
C GLY A 344 0.49 -0.39 -3.76
N HIS A 345 -0.62 0.32 -3.50
CA HIS A 345 -0.60 1.59 -2.72
C HIS A 345 -1.00 1.40 -1.24
N GLY A 346 -1.51 0.24 -0.86
CA GLY A 346 -2.19 0.02 0.43
C GLY A 346 -1.37 0.40 1.65
N PHE A 347 -0.08 0.05 1.68
CA PHE A 347 0.77 0.34 2.83
C PHE A 347 0.87 1.85 3.11
N LYS A 348 1.29 2.63 2.12
CA LYS A 348 1.54 4.07 2.30
C LYS A 348 0.27 4.88 2.58
N LEU A 349 -0.90 4.35 2.22
CA LEU A 349 -2.20 4.99 2.45
C LEU A 349 -2.90 4.48 3.73
N SER A 350 -2.40 3.39 4.34
CA SER A 350 -3.09 2.66 5.41
C SER A 350 -3.49 3.51 6.63
N PRO A 351 -2.71 4.51 7.11
CA PRO A 351 -3.13 5.34 8.22
C PRO A 351 -4.41 6.14 7.93
N ALA A 352 -4.42 6.89 6.82
CA ALA A 352 -5.58 7.70 6.42
C ALA A 352 -6.78 6.82 6.01
N VAL A 353 -6.53 5.72 5.28
CA VAL A 353 -7.57 4.75 4.90
C VAL A 353 -8.22 4.15 6.12
N GLY A 354 -7.44 3.71 7.11
CA GLY A 354 -7.99 3.17 8.36
C GLY A 354 -8.91 4.15 9.07
N ARG A 355 -8.52 5.42 9.09
CA ARG A 355 -9.31 6.51 9.68
C ARG A 355 -10.64 6.71 8.95
N VAL A 356 -10.62 6.88 7.62
CA VAL A 356 -11.84 7.16 6.86
C VAL A 356 -12.79 5.97 6.81
N LEU A 357 -12.28 4.73 6.79
CA LEU A 357 -13.11 3.52 6.86
C LEU A 357 -13.77 3.36 8.24
N ALA A 358 -13.05 3.66 9.33
CA ALA A 358 -13.64 3.69 10.66
C ALA A 358 -14.73 4.75 10.79
N GLN A 359 -14.50 5.96 10.31
CA GLN A 359 -15.50 7.02 10.27
C GLN A 359 -16.74 6.61 9.47
N ALA A 360 -16.56 6.06 8.27
CA ALA A 360 -17.65 5.57 7.42
C ALA A 360 -18.45 4.45 8.09
N ALA A 361 -17.77 3.51 8.76
CA ALA A 361 -18.42 2.42 9.50
C ALA A 361 -19.31 2.93 10.65
N LEU A 362 -18.95 4.07 11.23
CA LEU A 362 -19.70 4.73 12.31
C LEU A 362 -20.75 5.74 11.81
N GLY A 363 -20.88 5.92 10.49
CA GLY A 363 -21.77 6.93 9.91
C GLY A 363 -21.34 8.38 10.18
N LEU A 364 -20.06 8.59 10.52
CA LEU A 364 -19.50 9.92 10.72
C LEU A 364 -19.09 10.56 9.40
N ALA A 365 -18.96 11.88 9.39
CA ALA A 365 -18.33 12.59 8.29
C ALA A 365 -16.87 12.14 8.15
N THR A 366 -16.45 11.81 6.93
CA THR A 366 -15.10 11.34 6.67
C THR A 366 -14.15 12.50 6.40
N ASP A 367 -12.92 12.40 6.91
CA ASP A 367 -11.88 13.43 6.75
C ASP A 367 -11.47 13.63 5.28
N VAL A 368 -11.68 12.62 4.44
CA VAL A 368 -11.49 12.62 2.99
C VAL A 368 -12.76 12.07 2.35
N SER A 369 -13.22 12.68 1.25
CA SER A 369 -14.39 12.19 0.52
C SER A 369 -14.16 10.77 0.00
N LEU A 370 -15.09 9.85 0.27
CA LEU A 370 -15.06 8.49 -0.25
C LEU A 370 -15.81 8.34 -1.59
N ALA A 371 -16.48 9.39 -2.07
CA ALA A 371 -17.26 9.32 -3.31
C ALA A 371 -16.44 8.89 -4.53
N PRO A 372 -15.20 9.38 -4.74
CA PRO A 372 -14.36 8.93 -5.87
C PRO A 372 -13.96 7.46 -5.76
N TYR A 373 -13.92 6.91 -4.55
CA TYR A 373 -13.48 5.53 -4.28
C TYR A 373 -14.63 4.52 -4.19
N ALA A 374 -15.88 4.97 -4.41
CA ALA A 374 -17.03 4.10 -4.33
C ALA A 374 -16.96 2.96 -5.36
N LEU A 375 -17.41 1.76 -4.96
CA LEU A 375 -17.45 0.58 -5.84
C LEU A 375 -18.25 0.84 -7.12
N ALA A 376 -19.32 1.64 -7.01
CA ALA A 376 -20.21 2.00 -8.12
C ALA A 376 -19.51 2.76 -9.27
N ARG A 377 -18.30 3.32 -9.07
CA ARG A 377 -17.55 4.01 -10.13
C ARG A 377 -17.26 3.11 -11.34
N PHE A 378 -17.10 1.80 -11.12
CA PHE A 378 -16.83 0.85 -12.20
C PHE A 378 -18.05 0.61 -13.09
N SER A 379 -19.25 0.57 -12.53
CA SER A 379 -20.49 0.46 -13.31
C SER A 379 -20.91 1.79 -13.94
N GLY A 380 -20.53 2.92 -13.34
CA GLY A 380 -20.82 4.28 -13.83
C GLY A 380 -19.81 4.81 -14.84
N GLY A 381 -18.71 4.10 -15.11
CA GLY A 381 -17.65 4.53 -16.03
C GLY A 381 -16.85 5.74 -15.53
N GLN A 382 -16.89 6.04 -14.22
CA GLN A 382 -16.19 7.17 -13.60
C GLN A 382 -14.84 6.73 -13.00
N LEU A 383 -13.99 6.14 -13.84
CA LEU A 383 -12.68 5.65 -13.42
C LEU A 383 -11.77 6.80 -12.99
N LEU A 384 -11.00 6.57 -11.94
CA LEU A 384 -9.92 7.47 -11.54
C LEU A 384 -8.76 7.34 -12.55
N GLN A 385 -8.29 8.48 -13.06
CA GLN A 385 -7.24 8.50 -14.08
C GLN A 385 -6.03 9.30 -13.60
N GLY A 386 -4.87 8.67 -13.67
CA GLY A 386 -3.60 9.32 -13.41
C GLY A 386 -2.93 9.84 -14.68
N ALA A 387 -1.97 10.76 -14.53
CA ALA A 387 -1.24 11.38 -15.62
C ALA A 387 -0.34 10.40 -16.40
N TYR A 388 0.03 9.26 -15.79
CA TYR A 388 0.94 8.27 -16.39
C TYR A 388 0.23 7.09 -17.09
N GLY A 389 -1.10 7.13 -17.18
CA GLY A 389 -1.91 6.06 -17.75
C GLY A 389 -2.25 4.97 -16.73
N GLN A 390 -2.99 3.94 -17.19
CA GLN A 390 -3.33 2.76 -16.40
C GLN A 390 -2.10 1.85 -16.23
N GLY A 391 -1.96 1.23 -15.07
CA GLY A 391 -0.91 0.25 -14.81
C GLY A 391 0.43 0.82 -14.34
N ALA A 392 0.55 2.12 -14.18
CA ALA A 392 1.71 2.72 -13.52
C ALA A 392 1.43 2.91 -12.03
N VAL A 393 2.20 2.23 -11.19
CA VAL A 393 2.27 2.57 -9.76
C VAL A 393 3.00 3.90 -9.64
N SER A 394 2.27 4.96 -9.78
CA SER A 394 2.77 6.34 -9.78
C SER A 394 2.33 7.07 -8.52
#